data_ce772bf9969a14af9fec1120ddb09414
#
_entry.id   ce772bf9969a14af9fec1120ddb09414
#
_cell.length_a   1.000
_cell.length_b   1.000
_cell.length_c   1.000
_cell.angle_alpha   90.00
_cell.angle_beta   90.00
_cell.angle_gamma   90.00
#
_symmetry.space_group_name_H-M   'P 1'
#
loop_
_entity.id
_entity.type
_entity.pdbx_description
1 polymer ?
#
loop_
_entity_poly.entity_id
_entity_poly.type
_entity_poly.pdbx_seq_one_letter_code
_entity_poly.pdbx_strand_id
1 'polypeptide(L)'
;MSTQLNRQFLLAKRPTGMVSRDTFDYVEKPLGEPGNGQILVKNLYLSLDPAMRGWMNEGKSYIAPVGLGDVMRALGVGEVIASNHPDYKVGDHVNGALGVQDYFLGEPKGFYKVDPKRAPLPVYLSALGMTGMTAYFALLDVGAPKAGDTVVLSGAAGAVGSIAGQIAKLKGCRVIGIAGGKEKCSYLTDELGFDAAIDYKSEDLPEALKRECPKGVDVYFDNVGGDTLDAVLGRLAPKARIVICGAISQYNNKDAVKGPANYLSLLVNRARMEGFVVMDHAANFASAAAEIAGWLAEGKVKSREHVVEGLETFPETLLKLFKGENFGKLVLKV
;
A
#
# COMPACT_ATOMS: atom_id res chain seq x y z
N MET A 1 -21.91 20.32 29.80
CA MET A 1 -21.31 20.28 28.48
C MET A 1 -21.07 18.80 28.17
N SER A 2 -21.60 18.24 27.09
CA SER A 2 -21.28 16.86 26.71
C SER A 2 -19.81 16.80 26.34
N THR A 3 -19.03 16.02 27.06
CA THR A 3 -17.62 15.80 26.73
C THR A 3 -17.58 15.05 25.39
N GLN A 4 -16.98 15.63 24.38
CA GLN A 4 -16.78 14.96 23.08
C GLN A 4 -15.91 13.73 23.29
N LEU A 5 -16.32 12.60 22.73
CA LEU A 5 -15.61 11.32 22.86
C LEU A 5 -14.78 11.06 21.60
N ASN A 6 -13.64 10.42 21.76
CA ASN A 6 -12.80 9.90 20.71
C ASN A 6 -12.94 8.38 20.68
N ARG A 7 -13.56 7.84 19.65
CA ARG A 7 -13.64 6.39 19.42
C ARG A 7 -12.29 5.91 18.86
N GLN A 8 -11.77 4.81 19.39
CA GLN A 8 -10.44 4.30 19.07
C GLN A 8 -10.45 2.80 18.97
N PHE A 9 -9.64 2.24 18.06
CA PHE A 9 -9.26 0.84 18.05
C PHE A 9 -7.87 0.68 18.65
N LEU A 10 -7.78 0.00 19.78
CA LEU A 10 -6.52 -0.35 20.44
C LEU A 10 -6.13 -1.77 20.07
N LEU A 11 -4.84 -2.06 19.91
CA LEU A 11 -4.37 -3.42 19.71
C LEU A 11 -4.48 -4.21 21.03
N ALA A 12 -5.47 -5.10 21.13
CA ALA A 12 -5.74 -5.87 22.34
C ALA A 12 -4.81 -7.08 22.48
N LYS A 13 -4.51 -7.74 21.37
CA LYS A 13 -3.66 -8.93 21.34
C LYS A 13 -2.89 -9.08 20.04
N ARG A 14 -1.79 -9.84 20.06
CA ARG A 14 -1.02 -10.23 18.88
C ARG A 14 -1.79 -11.31 18.11
N PRO A 15 -2.21 -11.08 16.85
CA PRO A 15 -2.94 -12.08 16.10
C PRO A 15 -2.03 -13.22 15.63
N THR A 16 -2.47 -14.47 15.81
CA THR A 16 -1.90 -15.65 15.16
C THR A 16 -2.74 -16.00 13.96
N GLY A 17 -2.20 -15.79 12.74
CA GLY A 17 -2.97 -15.93 11.50
C GLY A 17 -3.74 -14.65 11.15
N MET A 18 -4.96 -14.79 10.62
CA MET A 18 -5.81 -13.65 10.25
C MET A 18 -6.21 -12.82 11.47
N VAL A 19 -6.33 -11.52 11.28
CA VAL A 19 -6.93 -10.63 12.28
C VAL A 19 -8.43 -10.93 12.42
N SER A 20 -8.98 -10.63 13.57
CA SER A 20 -10.41 -10.76 13.90
C SER A 20 -10.81 -9.57 14.76
N ARG A 21 -12.11 -9.37 14.97
CA ARG A 21 -12.60 -8.24 15.76
C ARG A 21 -12.00 -8.21 17.17
N ASP A 22 -11.81 -9.37 17.80
CA ASP A 22 -11.19 -9.53 19.12
C ASP A 22 -9.66 -9.33 19.15
N THR A 23 -9.04 -9.02 18.00
CA THR A 23 -7.66 -8.52 17.93
C THR A 23 -7.57 -7.09 18.48
N PHE A 24 -8.70 -6.38 18.51
CA PHE A 24 -8.78 -4.98 18.87
C PHE A 24 -9.82 -4.72 19.94
N ASP A 25 -9.52 -3.79 20.84
CA ASP A 25 -10.50 -3.19 21.74
C ASP A 25 -11.04 -1.91 21.10
N TYR A 26 -12.37 -1.83 20.96
CA TYR A 26 -13.06 -0.61 20.56
C TYR A 26 -13.47 0.18 21.79
N VAL A 27 -12.86 1.34 21.98
CA VAL A 27 -13.03 2.15 23.18
C VAL A 27 -13.44 3.58 22.84
N GLU A 28 -14.09 4.23 23.80
CA GLU A 28 -14.41 5.66 23.77
C GLU A 28 -13.68 6.36 24.91
N LYS A 29 -12.93 7.41 24.59
CA LYS A 29 -12.19 8.20 25.57
C LYS A 29 -12.57 9.67 25.46
N PRO A 30 -12.60 10.42 26.59
CA PRO A 30 -12.80 11.86 26.51
C PRO A 30 -11.74 12.50 25.60
N LEU A 31 -12.19 13.40 24.74
CA LEU A 31 -11.31 14.18 23.88
C LEU A 31 -10.63 15.27 24.72
N GLY A 32 -9.30 15.33 24.66
CA GLY A 32 -8.51 16.37 25.30
C GLY A 32 -8.31 17.60 24.40
N GLU A 33 -7.65 18.61 24.94
CA GLU A 33 -7.20 19.80 24.22
C GLU A 33 -5.70 19.72 23.89
N PRO A 34 -5.23 20.35 22.79
CA PRO A 34 -3.82 20.31 22.46
C PRO A 34 -2.97 21.10 23.46
N GLY A 35 -1.90 20.46 23.97
CA GLY A 35 -0.84 21.12 24.72
C GLY A 35 0.11 21.91 23.80
N ASN A 36 1.15 22.49 24.38
CA ASN A 36 2.15 23.26 23.62
C ASN A 36 2.82 22.37 22.55
N GLY A 37 2.88 22.84 21.31
CA GLY A 37 3.44 22.11 20.15
C GLY A 37 2.55 20.97 19.63
N GLN A 38 1.32 20.85 20.14
CA GLN A 38 0.37 19.82 19.70
C GLN A 38 -0.72 20.39 18.80
N ILE A 39 -1.32 19.49 18.02
CA ILE A 39 -2.52 19.73 17.22
C ILE A 39 -3.59 18.71 17.54
N LEU A 40 -4.85 19.09 17.36
CA LEU A 40 -6.00 18.21 17.37
C LEU A 40 -6.53 18.11 15.94
N VAL A 41 -6.52 16.88 15.40
CA VAL A 41 -6.97 16.60 14.04
C VAL A 41 -8.22 15.75 14.08
N LYS A 42 -9.28 16.17 13.39
CA LYS A 42 -10.42 15.31 13.08
C LYS A 42 -10.04 14.43 11.90
N ASN A 43 -10.00 13.12 12.10
CA ASN A 43 -9.70 12.18 11.04
C ASN A 43 -10.87 12.13 10.05
N LEU A 44 -10.55 12.15 8.75
CA LEU A 44 -11.53 12.08 7.68
C LEU A 44 -11.41 10.76 6.91
N TYR A 45 -10.18 10.35 6.63
CA TYR A 45 -9.88 9.12 5.90
C TYR A 45 -8.65 8.45 6.50
N LEU A 46 -8.70 7.14 6.63
CA LEU A 46 -7.59 6.30 7.09
C LEU A 46 -7.18 5.33 6.00
N SER A 47 -5.87 5.17 5.85
CA SER A 47 -5.25 4.21 4.95
C SER A 47 -5.30 2.82 5.56
N LEU A 48 -5.87 1.84 4.86
CA LEU A 48 -5.74 0.45 5.24
C LEU A 48 -4.70 -0.21 4.34
N ASP A 49 -3.69 -0.81 4.98
CA ASP A 49 -2.51 -1.34 4.32
C ASP A 49 -2.20 -2.77 4.81
N PRO A 50 -1.80 -3.69 3.92
CA PRO A 50 -1.40 -5.04 4.33
C PRO A 50 -0.27 -5.04 5.38
N ALA A 51 0.61 -4.03 5.34
CA ALA A 51 1.70 -3.84 6.31
C ALA A 51 1.21 -3.73 7.77
N MET A 52 -0.04 -3.27 7.99
CA MET A 52 -0.64 -3.19 9.32
C MET A 52 -0.61 -4.56 10.03
N ARG A 53 -0.74 -5.66 9.29
CA ARG A 53 -0.65 -7.01 9.85
C ARG A 53 0.75 -7.27 10.45
N GLY A 54 1.79 -6.84 9.75
CA GLY A 54 3.18 -6.94 10.23
C GLY A 54 3.45 -6.06 11.45
N TRP A 55 2.84 -4.88 11.52
CA TRP A 55 2.99 -3.95 12.65
C TRP A 55 2.40 -4.47 13.97
N MET A 56 1.52 -5.47 13.91
CA MET A 56 0.96 -6.15 15.08
C MET A 56 1.87 -7.26 15.62
N ASN A 57 2.90 -7.68 14.89
CA ASN A 57 3.81 -8.72 15.32
C ASN A 57 4.94 -8.15 16.17
N GLU A 58 5.45 -8.95 17.11
CA GLU A 58 6.71 -8.70 17.79
C GLU A 58 7.89 -9.15 16.91
N GLY A 59 9.05 -8.58 17.19
CA GLY A 59 10.30 -8.96 16.53
C GLY A 59 10.92 -7.84 15.71
N LYS A 60 12.04 -8.18 15.05
CA LYS A 60 12.80 -7.23 14.23
C LYS A 60 12.01 -6.88 12.96
N SER A 61 11.81 -5.58 12.75
CA SER A 61 11.16 -5.04 11.56
C SER A 61 11.78 -3.69 11.20
N TYR A 62 11.44 -3.15 10.03
CA TYR A 62 11.83 -1.80 9.62
C TYR A 62 11.09 -0.68 10.41
N ILE A 63 10.08 -1.03 11.18
CA ILE A 63 9.34 -0.12 12.05
C ILE A 63 9.04 -0.80 13.38
N ALA A 64 9.02 -0.05 14.48
CA ALA A 64 8.64 -0.56 15.78
C ALA A 64 7.21 -1.13 15.77
N PRO A 65 6.94 -2.27 16.41
CA PRO A 65 5.59 -2.82 16.50
C PRO A 65 4.65 -1.86 17.25
N VAL A 66 3.35 -2.02 17.00
CA VAL A 66 2.31 -1.36 17.81
C VAL A 66 2.28 -2.03 19.18
N GLY A 67 2.28 -1.24 20.26
CA GLY A 67 2.18 -1.74 21.63
C GLY A 67 0.78 -2.32 21.91
N LEU A 68 0.70 -3.30 22.82
CA LEU A 68 -0.60 -3.75 23.31
C LEU A 68 -1.24 -2.61 24.14
N GLY A 69 -2.52 -2.32 23.86
CA GLY A 69 -3.24 -1.19 24.45
C GLY A 69 -3.02 0.15 23.73
N ASP A 70 -2.10 0.23 22.76
CA ASP A 70 -1.91 1.43 21.95
C ASP A 70 -2.96 1.50 20.83
N VAL A 71 -3.26 2.73 20.38
CA VAL A 71 -4.11 2.95 19.20
C VAL A 71 -3.46 2.28 17.99
N MET A 72 -4.25 1.46 17.28
CA MET A 72 -3.75 0.78 16.07
C MET A 72 -3.24 1.81 15.06
N ARG A 73 -1.99 1.66 14.64
CA ARG A 73 -1.35 2.59 13.70
C ARG A 73 -2.04 2.57 12.35
N ALA A 74 -2.34 3.77 11.83
CA ALA A 74 -2.78 3.99 10.45
C ALA A 74 -2.27 5.35 9.98
N LEU A 75 -1.91 5.43 8.71
CA LEU A 75 -1.79 6.72 8.03
C LEU A 75 -3.20 7.25 7.77
N GLY A 76 -3.35 8.56 7.76
CA GLY A 76 -4.65 9.17 7.52
C GLY A 76 -4.54 10.58 6.98
N VAL A 77 -5.67 11.08 6.51
CA VAL A 77 -5.87 12.49 6.18
C VAL A 77 -6.98 13.03 7.08
N GLY A 78 -6.74 14.18 7.70
CA GLY A 78 -7.68 14.83 8.59
C GLY A 78 -7.60 16.36 8.53
N GLU A 79 -8.54 17.00 9.22
CA GLU A 79 -8.61 18.46 9.35
C GLU A 79 -8.15 18.87 10.76
N VAL A 80 -7.27 19.85 10.84
CA VAL A 80 -6.85 20.47 12.09
C VAL A 80 -8.02 21.28 12.65
N ILE A 81 -8.55 20.87 13.80
CA ILE A 81 -9.67 21.55 14.46
C ILE A 81 -9.26 22.39 15.68
N ALA A 82 -8.06 22.12 16.23
CA ALA A 82 -7.40 22.99 17.24
C ALA A 82 -5.88 22.85 17.12
N SER A 83 -5.13 23.91 17.43
CA SER A 83 -3.68 23.90 17.29
C SER A 83 -3.01 24.84 18.28
N ASN A 84 -1.96 24.34 18.95
CA ASN A 84 -0.96 25.10 19.70
C ASN A 84 0.44 24.91 19.06
N HIS A 85 0.49 24.59 17.75
CA HIS A 85 1.71 24.41 16.97
C HIS A 85 1.89 25.59 15.99
N PRO A 86 3.09 26.19 15.85
CA PRO A 86 3.30 27.37 15.03
C PRO A 86 3.02 27.17 13.53
N ASP A 87 3.27 25.96 13.02
CA ASP A 87 3.19 25.66 11.57
C ASP A 87 1.80 25.17 11.13
N TYR A 88 0.89 24.82 12.06
CA TYR A 88 -0.42 24.26 11.74
C TYR A 88 -1.54 25.16 12.25
N LYS A 89 -2.56 25.39 11.43
CA LYS A 89 -3.72 26.24 11.75
C LYS A 89 -5.02 25.46 11.63
N VAL A 90 -6.04 25.88 12.38
CA VAL A 90 -7.41 25.38 12.22
C VAL A 90 -7.85 25.51 10.76
N GLY A 91 -8.40 24.43 10.20
CA GLY A 91 -8.79 24.32 8.79
C GLY A 91 -7.70 23.77 7.86
N ASP A 92 -6.43 23.65 8.32
CA ASP A 92 -5.41 22.93 7.54
C ASP A 92 -5.79 21.46 7.41
N HIS A 93 -5.64 20.89 6.22
CA HIS A 93 -5.72 19.45 6.02
C HIS A 93 -4.32 18.86 6.08
N VAL A 94 -4.17 17.75 6.78
CA VAL A 94 -2.87 17.11 7.02
C VAL A 94 -2.91 15.63 6.73
N ASN A 95 -1.78 15.10 6.22
CA ASN A 95 -1.51 13.67 6.14
C ASN A 95 -0.47 13.29 7.21
N GLY A 96 -0.69 12.20 7.90
CA GLY A 96 0.23 11.72 8.94
C GLY A 96 -0.21 10.41 9.58
N ALA A 97 0.52 9.99 10.61
CA ALA A 97 0.19 8.80 11.39
C ALA A 97 -0.93 9.11 12.40
N LEU A 98 -2.18 9.16 11.91
CA LEU A 98 -3.34 9.58 12.68
C LEU A 98 -3.91 8.46 13.59
N GLY A 99 -3.59 7.18 13.32
CA GLY A 99 -4.14 6.04 14.04
C GLY A 99 -5.60 5.75 13.71
N VAL A 100 -6.07 4.56 14.08
CA VAL A 100 -7.45 4.14 13.86
C VAL A 100 -8.34 4.69 14.98
N GLN A 101 -8.79 5.92 14.78
CA GLN A 101 -9.56 6.71 15.76
C GLN A 101 -10.28 7.87 15.06
N ASP A 102 -11.24 8.52 15.76
CA ASP A 102 -11.93 9.71 15.24
C ASP A 102 -11.04 10.95 15.24
N TYR A 103 -10.23 11.11 16.27
CA TYR A 103 -9.39 12.30 16.49
C TYR A 103 -7.98 11.91 16.87
N PHE A 104 -7.00 12.56 16.24
CA PHE A 104 -5.61 12.51 16.68
C PHE A 104 -5.31 13.75 17.52
N LEU A 105 -4.72 13.55 18.69
CA LEU A 105 -4.20 14.60 19.55
C LEU A 105 -2.73 14.33 19.84
N GLY A 106 -1.84 15.24 19.45
CA GLY A 106 -0.41 15.08 19.67
C GLY A 106 0.46 16.01 18.84
N GLU A 107 1.78 15.79 18.92
CA GLU A 107 2.76 16.47 18.07
C GLU A 107 2.69 15.95 16.64
N PRO A 108 2.66 16.81 15.60
CA PRO A 108 2.53 16.42 14.19
C PRO A 108 3.86 15.95 13.58
N LYS A 109 4.53 14.97 14.22
CA LYS A 109 5.83 14.46 13.75
C LYS A 109 5.70 13.73 12.40
N GLY A 110 6.37 14.25 11.37
CA GLY A 110 6.31 13.69 10.01
C GLY A 110 5.00 13.98 9.27
N PHE A 111 4.17 14.86 9.79
CA PHE A 111 2.96 15.30 9.11
C PHE A 111 3.30 16.31 8.01
N TYR A 112 2.50 16.32 6.95
CA TYR A 112 2.55 17.34 5.92
C TYR A 112 1.16 17.80 5.53
N LYS A 113 1.08 19.08 5.08
CA LYS A 113 -0.18 19.66 4.64
C LYS A 113 -0.58 19.14 3.27
N VAL A 114 -1.87 18.92 3.07
CA VAL A 114 -2.48 18.52 1.81
C VAL A 114 -3.56 19.53 1.41
N ASP A 115 -3.75 19.71 0.12
CA ASP A 115 -4.71 20.69 -0.41
C ASP A 115 -5.87 19.95 -1.10
N PRO A 116 -7.08 19.94 -0.52
CA PRO A 116 -8.26 19.30 -1.10
C PRO A 116 -8.71 19.92 -2.43
N LYS A 117 -8.22 21.12 -2.77
CA LYS A 117 -8.50 21.78 -4.06
C LYS A 117 -7.63 21.23 -5.20
N ARG A 118 -6.48 20.63 -4.87
CA ARG A 118 -5.56 20.06 -5.87
C ARG A 118 -5.89 18.59 -6.20
N ALA A 119 -6.34 17.82 -5.22
CA ALA A 119 -6.76 16.45 -5.42
C ALA A 119 -7.76 16.03 -4.32
N PRO A 120 -8.67 15.08 -4.58
CA PRO A 120 -9.50 14.47 -3.54
C PRO A 120 -8.65 13.91 -2.39
N LEU A 121 -9.10 14.10 -1.15
CA LEU A 121 -8.32 13.70 0.04
C LEU A 121 -7.85 12.23 0.04
N PRO A 122 -8.66 11.23 -0.41
CA PRO A 122 -8.20 9.85 -0.48
C PRO A 122 -7.00 9.62 -1.40
N VAL A 123 -6.79 10.47 -2.42
CA VAL A 123 -5.65 10.37 -3.35
C VAL A 123 -4.32 10.61 -2.63
N TYR A 124 -4.33 11.40 -1.53
CA TYR A 124 -3.16 11.60 -0.67
C TYR A 124 -2.83 10.38 0.21
N LEU A 125 -3.69 9.36 0.23
CA LEU A 125 -3.43 8.05 0.84
C LEU A 125 -3.10 6.97 -0.21
N SER A 126 -3.21 7.31 -1.50
CA SER A 126 -2.95 6.41 -2.64
C SER A 126 -1.82 6.94 -3.51
N ALA A 127 -2.11 7.45 -4.71
CA ALA A 127 -1.12 7.86 -5.69
C ALA A 127 -0.18 8.99 -5.21
N LEU A 128 -0.69 9.96 -4.44
CA LEU A 128 0.09 11.06 -3.86
C LEU A 128 0.55 10.76 -2.42
N GLY A 129 0.32 9.55 -1.94
CA GLY A 129 0.71 9.10 -0.61
C GLY A 129 1.75 8.00 -0.64
N MET A 130 1.86 7.28 0.50
CA MET A 130 2.87 6.25 0.72
C MET A 130 2.87 5.15 -0.36
N THR A 131 1.69 4.73 -0.86
CA THR A 131 1.61 3.68 -1.88
C THR A 131 2.08 4.16 -3.26
N GLY A 132 1.84 5.43 -3.60
CA GLY A 132 2.41 6.04 -4.82
C GLY A 132 3.93 6.18 -4.75
N MET A 133 4.46 6.64 -3.60
CA MET A 133 5.90 6.69 -3.37
C MET A 133 6.54 5.30 -3.44
N THR A 134 5.88 4.29 -2.85
CA THR A 134 6.32 2.89 -2.95
C THR A 134 6.37 2.43 -4.41
N ALA A 135 5.32 2.66 -5.18
CA ALA A 135 5.26 2.30 -6.60
C ALA A 135 6.38 2.97 -7.40
N TYR A 136 6.60 4.25 -7.17
CA TYR A 136 7.59 5.07 -7.87
C TYR A 136 9.02 4.57 -7.61
N PHE A 137 9.46 4.58 -6.36
CA PHE A 137 10.84 4.26 -6.02
C PHE A 137 11.17 2.78 -6.17
N ALA A 138 10.28 1.88 -5.74
CA ALA A 138 10.53 0.45 -5.88
C ALA A 138 10.66 0.03 -7.35
N LEU A 139 9.82 0.61 -8.24
CA LEU A 139 9.91 0.32 -9.66
C LEU A 139 11.15 0.96 -10.30
N LEU A 140 11.38 2.27 -10.07
CA LEU A 140 12.39 3.02 -10.81
C LEU A 140 13.81 2.76 -10.30
N ASP A 141 14.01 2.61 -8.99
CA ASP A 141 15.35 2.45 -8.42
C ASP A 141 15.75 0.97 -8.34
N VAL A 142 14.87 0.09 -7.84
CA VAL A 142 15.18 -1.33 -7.72
C VAL A 142 14.86 -2.08 -9.00
N GLY A 143 13.66 -1.90 -9.56
CA GLY A 143 13.24 -2.52 -10.82
C GLY A 143 14.03 -1.99 -12.00
N ALA A 144 14.36 -0.70 -12.02
CA ALA A 144 15.12 0.00 -13.05
C ALA A 144 14.70 -0.42 -14.48
N PRO A 145 13.40 -0.32 -14.83
CA PRO A 145 12.89 -0.80 -16.10
C PRO A 145 13.41 0.03 -17.27
N LYS A 146 13.64 -0.63 -18.41
CA LYS A 146 14.06 -0.01 -19.65
C LYS A 146 12.97 -0.15 -20.70
N ALA A 147 12.91 0.77 -21.64
CA ALA A 147 11.99 0.65 -22.76
C ALA A 147 12.17 -0.71 -23.48
N GLY A 148 11.06 -1.39 -23.70
CA GLY A 148 11.02 -2.73 -24.29
C GLY A 148 11.13 -3.89 -23.27
N ASP A 149 11.43 -3.63 -22.00
CA ASP A 149 11.39 -4.65 -20.95
C ASP A 149 9.96 -5.20 -20.76
N THR A 150 9.87 -6.47 -20.43
CA THR A 150 8.63 -7.11 -19.95
C THR A 150 8.56 -6.99 -18.45
N VAL A 151 7.61 -6.20 -17.97
CA VAL A 151 7.36 -5.96 -16.53
C VAL A 151 6.13 -6.74 -16.10
N VAL A 152 6.28 -7.62 -15.12
CA VAL A 152 5.17 -8.34 -14.50
C VAL A 152 4.95 -7.81 -13.08
N LEU A 153 3.69 -7.58 -12.70
CA LEU A 153 3.34 -7.11 -11.36
C LEU A 153 2.34 -8.06 -10.72
N SER A 154 2.59 -8.50 -9.51
CA SER A 154 1.58 -9.19 -8.69
C SER A 154 0.77 -8.19 -7.86
N GLY A 155 -0.49 -8.56 -7.52
CA GLY A 155 -1.41 -7.62 -6.87
C GLY A 155 -1.63 -6.35 -7.71
N ALA A 156 -1.65 -6.52 -9.05
CA ALA A 156 -1.59 -5.43 -10.03
C ALA A 156 -2.76 -4.45 -9.93
N ALA A 157 -3.95 -4.90 -9.54
CA ALA A 157 -5.12 -4.03 -9.34
C ALA A 157 -5.18 -3.38 -7.94
N GLY A 158 -4.16 -3.58 -7.11
CA GLY A 158 -4.03 -2.95 -5.78
C GLY A 158 -3.41 -1.55 -5.85
N ALA A 159 -3.29 -0.90 -4.69
CA ALA A 159 -2.83 0.49 -4.58
C ALA A 159 -1.44 0.74 -5.16
N VAL A 160 -0.48 -0.14 -4.90
CA VAL A 160 0.90 -0.03 -5.40
C VAL A 160 0.99 -0.55 -6.83
N GLY A 161 0.46 -1.75 -7.10
CA GLY A 161 0.60 -2.42 -8.39
C GLY A 161 -0.01 -1.63 -9.55
N SER A 162 -1.18 -1.00 -9.34
CA SER A 162 -1.85 -0.21 -10.37
C SER A 162 -1.04 1.03 -10.78
N ILE A 163 -0.41 1.71 -9.83
CA ILE A 163 0.43 2.88 -10.10
C ILE A 163 1.76 2.45 -10.72
N ALA A 164 2.43 1.44 -10.15
CA ALA A 164 3.71 0.94 -10.68
C ALA A 164 3.60 0.47 -12.13
N GLY A 165 2.53 -0.25 -12.47
CA GLY A 165 2.32 -0.69 -13.85
C GLY A 165 2.10 0.43 -14.85
N GLN A 166 1.35 1.47 -14.46
CA GLN A 166 1.18 2.66 -15.31
C GLN A 166 2.50 3.41 -15.47
N ILE A 167 3.32 3.55 -14.40
CA ILE A 167 4.66 4.13 -14.51
C ILE A 167 5.53 3.29 -15.46
N ALA A 168 5.48 1.96 -15.39
CA ALA A 168 6.19 1.09 -16.33
C ALA A 168 5.73 1.32 -17.78
N LYS A 169 4.43 1.53 -18.02
CA LYS A 169 3.91 1.92 -19.35
C LYS A 169 4.51 3.24 -19.83
N LEU A 170 4.58 4.25 -18.96
CA LEU A 170 5.21 5.55 -19.28
C LEU A 170 6.71 5.41 -19.61
N LYS A 171 7.38 4.39 -19.06
CA LYS A 171 8.79 4.07 -19.39
C LYS A 171 8.94 3.22 -20.67
N GLY A 172 7.84 2.93 -21.40
CA GLY A 172 7.87 2.19 -22.66
C GLY A 172 7.99 0.67 -22.51
N CYS A 173 7.58 0.13 -21.36
CA CYS A 173 7.63 -1.30 -21.09
C CYS A 173 6.37 -2.03 -21.62
N ARG A 174 6.51 -3.33 -21.88
CA ARG A 174 5.38 -4.26 -21.95
C ARG A 174 4.99 -4.64 -20.52
N VAL A 175 3.74 -4.41 -20.14
CA VAL A 175 3.27 -4.56 -18.76
C VAL A 175 2.20 -5.64 -18.67
N ILE A 176 2.42 -6.62 -17.79
CA ILE A 176 1.50 -7.72 -17.53
C ILE A 176 1.12 -7.68 -16.03
N GLY A 177 -0.19 -7.60 -15.75
CA GLY A 177 -0.70 -7.59 -14.40
C GLY A 177 -1.24 -8.94 -13.96
N ILE A 178 -0.86 -9.42 -12.78
CA ILE A 178 -1.48 -10.58 -12.14
C ILE A 178 -2.50 -10.07 -11.13
N ALA A 179 -3.77 -10.41 -11.32
CA ALA A 179 -4.87 -9.98 -10.47
C ALA A 179 -5.90 -11.12 -10.31
N GLY A 180 -6.83 -11.00 -9.38
CA GLY A 180 -7.85 -12.04 -9.13
C GLY A 180 -9.23 -11.62 -9.59
N GLY A 181 -9.74 -12.31 -10.61
CA GLY A 181 -11.07 -12.15 -11.17
C GLY A 181 -11.11 -11.25 -12.41
N LYS A 182 -12.05 -11.59 -13.30
CA LYS A 182 -12.21 -10.96 -14.61
C LYS A 182 -12.33 -9.43 -14.55
N GLU A 183 -13.08 -8.90 -13.60
CA GLU A 183 -13.27 -7.44 -13.45
C GLU A 183 -11.95 -6.70 -13.23
N LYS A 184 -11.09 -7.23 -12.34
CA LYS A 184 -9.78 -6.63 -12.08
C LYS A 184 -8.85 -6.75 -13.28
N CYS A 185 -8.89 -7.87 -13.99
CA CYS A 185 -8.10 -8.05 -15.21
C CYS A 185 -8.54 -7.09 -16.33
N SER A 186 -9.85 -6.94 -16.57
CA SER A 186 -10.39 -5.96 -17.52
C SER A 186 -10.00 -4.52 -17.15
N TYR A 187 -10.06 -4.16 -15.87
CA TYR A 187 -9.61 -2.84 -15.42
C TYR A 187 -8.14 -2.56 -15.77
N LEU A 188 -7.27 -3.55 -15.59
CA LEU A 188 -5.85 -3.39 -15.91
C LEU A 188 -5.63 -3.13 -17.40
N THR A 189 -6.30 -3.87 -18.28
CA THR A 189 -6.15 -3.73 -19.74
C THR A 189 -6.93 -2.55 -20.30
N ASP A 190 -8.20 -2.41 -19.94
CA ASP A 190 -9.12 -1.50 -20.61
C ASP A 190 -9.01 -0.07 -20.08
N GLU A 191 -8.68 0.08 -18.77
CA GLU A 191 -8.62 1.39 -18.14
C GLU A 191 -7.19 1.86 -17.85
N LEU A 192 -6.27 0.96 -17.43
CA LEU A 192 -4.90 1.31 -17.08
C LEU A 192 -3.90 1.10 -18.21
N GLY A 193 -4.32 0.50 -19.35
CA GLY A 193 -3.51 0.33 -20.54
C GLY A 193 -2.38 -0.70 -20.40
N PHE A 194 -2.53 -1.70 -19.51
CA PHE A 194 -1.61 -2.84 -19.44
C PHE A 194 -1.75 -3.66 -20.72
N ASP A 195 -0.67 -4.27 -21.17
CA ASP A 195 -0.67 -5.05 -22.41
C ASP A 195 -1.37 -6.41 -22.26
N ALA A 196 -1.38 -6.96 -21.02
CA ALA A 196 -2.11 -8.17 -20.69
C ALA A 196 -2.40 -8.24 -19.18
N ALA A 197 -3.37 -9.06 -18.83
CA ALA A 197 -3.68 -9.41 -17.44
C ALA A 197 -3.86 -10.91 -17.32
N ILE A 198 -3.41 -11.49 -16.19
CA ILE A 198 -3.53 -12.90 -15.85
C ILE A 198 -4.44 -13.00 -14.63
N ASP A 199 -5.54 -13.74 -14.76
CA ASP A 199 -6.44 -14.05 -13.65
C ASP A 199 -5.95 -15.31 -12.92
N TYR A 200 -5.18 -15.13 -11.85
CA TYR A 200 -4.62 -16.24 -11.06
C TYR A 200 -5.69 -17.15 -10.42
N LYS A 201 -6.97 -16.73 -10.39
CA LYS A 201 -8.07 -17.52 -9.86
C LYS A 201 -8.63 -18.54 -10.85
N SER A 202 -8.48 -18.27 -12.14
CA SER A 202 -9.08 -19.08 -13.21
C SER A 202 -8.07 -19.66 -14.19
N GLU A 203 -6.81 -19.18 -14.18
CA GLU A 203 -5.74 -19.63 -15.07
C GLU A 203 -4.62 -20.35 -14.31
N ASP A 204 -3.98 -21.32 -14.98
CA ASP A 204 -2.70 -21.86 -14.53
C ASP A 204 -1.61 -20.79 -14.72
N LEU A 205 -1.07 -20.28 -13.62
CA LEU A 205 -0.16 -19.15 -13.65
C LEU A 205 1.14 -19.41 -14.42
N PRO A 206 1.84 -20.55 -14.27
CA PRO A 206 2.99 -20.90 -15.10
C PRO A 206 2.71 -20.90 -16.61
N GLU A 207 1.62 -21.49 -17.07
CA GLU A 207 1.26 -21.53 -18.49
C GLU A 207 0.85 -20.16 -18.99
N ALA A 208 0.12 -19.37 -18.19
CA ALA A 208 -0.23 -17.99 -18.54
C ALA A 208 1.02 -17.11 -18.66
N LEU A 209 1.98 -17.23 -17.75
CA LEU A 209 3.27 -16.53 -17.82
C LEU A 209 4.07 -16.93 -19.07
N LYS A 210 4.04 -18.21 -19.46
CA LYS A 210 4.70 -18.67 -20.68
C LYS A 210 4.08 -18.05 -21.94
N ARG A 211 2.76 -17.93 -21.97
CA ARG A 211 1.99 -17.30 -23.06
C ARG A 211 2.30 -15.80 -23.14
N GLU A 212 2.20 -15.09 -22.02
CA GLU A 212 2.31 -13.62 -21.99
C GLU A 212 3.75 -13.11 -21.99
N CYS A 213 4.71 -13.92 -21.50
CA CYS A 213 6.12 -13.57 -21.41
C CYS A 213 6.99 -14.52 -22.23
N PRO A 214 6.82 -14.64 -23.56
CA PRO A 214 7.53 -15.64 -24.37
C PRO A 214 9.06 -15.48 -24.32
N LYS A 215 9.56 -14.25 -24.10
CA LYS A 215 11.01 -13.95 -23.95
C LYS A 215 11.49 -13.94 -22.49
N GLY A 216 10.61 -14.22 -21.52
CA GLY A 216 10.88 -14.13 -20.11
C GLY A 216 10.46 -12.79 -19.49
N VAL A 217 10.61 -12.70 -18.17
CA VAL A 217 10.27 -11.52 -17.36
C VAL A 217 11.53 -10.75 -17.05
N ASP A 218 11.63 -9.49 -17.48
CA ASP A 218 12.78 -8.62 -17.22
C ASP A 218 12.71 -7.95 -15.85
N VAL A 219 11.50 -7.52 -15.43
CA VAL A 219 11.24 -6.96 -14.11
C VAL A 219 10.03 -7.64 -13.52
N TYR A 220 10.18 -8.16 -12.30
CA TYR A 220 9.05 -8.61 -11.51
C TYR A 220 8.86 -7.71 -10.29
N PHE A 221 7.69 -7.10 -10.17
CA PHE A 221 7.31 -6.29 -9.03
C PHE A 221 6.40 -7.11 -8.11
N ASP A 222 6.96 -7.61 -7.02
CA ASP A 222 6.28 -8.54 -6.14
C ASP A 222 5.61 -7.84 -4.95
N ASN A 223 4.27 -7.95 -4.89
CA ASN A 223 3.43 -7.56 -3.75
C ASN A 223 2.86 -8.78 -3.00
N VAL A 224 3.00 -9.99 -3.54
CA VAL A 224 2.25 -11.18 -3.10
C VAL A 224 3.13 -12.23 -2.46
N GLY A 225 4.29 -12.53 -3.03
CA GLY A 225 5.15 -13.62 -2.55
C GLY A 225 4.59 -15.02 -2.82
N GLY A 226 5.07 -16.01 -2.09
CA GLY A 226 4.58 -17.38 -2.13
C GLY A 226 4.61 -18.01 -3.52
N ASP A 227 3.56 -18.77 -3.87
CA ASP A 227 3.47 -19.49 -5.14
C ASP A 227 3.49 -18.58 -6.36
N THR A 228 3.02 -17.34 -6.23
CA THR A 228 3.08 -16.35 -7.30
C THR A 228 4.53 -15.94 -7.60
N LEU A 229 5.32 -15.65 -6.56
CA LEU A 229 6.75 -15.39 -6.71
C LEU A 229 7.45 -16.59 -7.35
N ASP A 230 7.15 -17.79 -6.87
CA ASP A 230 7.80 -19.01 -7.35
C ASP A 230 7.50 -19.30 -8.84
N ALA A 231 6.25 -19.09 -9.26
CA ALA A 231 5.86 -19.21 -10.67
C ALA A 231 6.62 -18.22 -11.57
N VAL A 232 6.74 -16.95 -11.14
CA VAL A 232 7.46 -15.93 -11.92
C VAL A 232 8.96 -16.22 -11.96
N LEU A 233 9.56 -16.71 -10.87
CA LEU A 233 10.97 -17.14 -10.86
C LEU A 233 11.25 -18.23 -11.90
N GLY A 234 10.28 -19.10 -12.19
CA GLY A 234 10.37 -20.09 -13.26
C GLY A 234 10.40 -19.53 -14.68
N ARG A 235 10.19 -18.18 -14.86
CA ARG A 235 10.05 -17.54 -16.18
C ARG A 235 10.93 -16.30 -16.38
N LEU A 236 12.05 -16.18 -15.69
CA LEU A 236 12.93 -15.00 -15.74
C LEU A 236 13.66 -14.87 -17.09
N ALA A 237 13.78 -13.65 -17.58
CA ALA A 237 14.72 -13.26 -18.60
C ALA A 237 16.16 -13.19 -18.02
N PRO A 238 17.21 -13.25 -18.87
CA PRO A 238 18.57 -13.03 -18.40
C PRO A 238 18.76 -11.65 -17.73
N LYS A 239 19.37 -11.62 -16.53
CA LYS A 239 19.58 -10.41 -15.70
C LYS A 239 18.30 -9.73 -15.22
N ALA A 240 17.23 -10.50 -15.06
CA ALA A 240 15.98 -10.03 -14.48
C ALA A 240 16.19 -9.37 -13.11
N ARG A 241 15.29 -8.45 -12.76
CA ARG A 241 15.27 -7.73 -11.49
C ARG A 241 13.96 -8.02 -10.80
N ILE A 242 14.03 -8.58 -9.61
CA ILE A 242 12.88 -8.92 -8.78
C ILE A 242 12.84 -7.96 -7.61
N VAL A 243 11.79 -7.13 -7.55
CA VAL A 243 11.53 -6.16 -6.49
C VAL A 243 10.63 -6.81 -5.46
N ILE A 244 11.13 -7.05 -4.26
CA ILE A 244 10.30 -7.56 -3.14
C ILE A 244 9.73 -6.34 -2.40
N CYS A 245 8.54 -5.93 -2.82
CA CYS A 245 7.79 -4.83 -2.22
C CYS A 245 6.90 -5.31 -1.07
N GLY A 246 6.36 -6.52 -1.18
CA GLY A 246 5.50 -7.12 -0.16
C GLY A 246 5.28 -8.61 -0.40
N ALA A 247 4.68 -9.27 0.58
CA ALA A 247 4.36 -10.69 0.53
C ALA A 247 3.01 -10.97 1.20
N ILE A 248 1.93 -10.32 0.69
CA ILE A 248 0.62 -10.34 1.35
C ILE A 248 0.08 -11.76 1.57
N SER A 249 0.42 -12.72 0.69
CA SER A 249 0.05 -14.12 0.85
C SER A 249 0.68 -14.78 2.07
N GLN A 250 1.77 -14.20 2.62
CA GLN A 250 2.54 -14.77 3.72
C GLN A 250 2.27 -14.11 5.07
N TYR A 251 1.65 -12.92 5.10
CA TYR A 251 1.51 -12.12 6.33
C TYR A 251 0.66 -12.78 7.41
N ASN A 252 -0.27 -13.66 7.03
CA ASN A 252 -1.16 -14.36 7.94
C ASN A 252 -0.76 -15.83 8.17
N ASN A 253 0.42 -16.26 7.71
CA ASN A 253 0.88 -17.62 7.96
C ASN A 253 1.11 -17.83 9.46
N LYS A 254 0.71 -19.02 9.93
CA LYS A 254 0.97 -19.48 11.30
C LYS A 254 2.34 -20.15 11.43
N ASP A 255 2.77 -20.76 10.34
CA ASP A 255 4.05 -21.44 10.25
C ASP A 255 5.12 -20.52 9.65
N ALA A 256 6.38 -20.95 9.75
CA ALA A 256 7.49 -20.23 9.12
C ALA A 256 7.29 -20.11 7.61
N VAL A 257 7.60 -18.93 7.08
CA VAL A 257 7.55 -18.66 5.64
C VAL A 257 8.54 -19.57 4.93
N LYS A 258 8.07 -20.34 3.95
CA LYS A 258 8.93 -21.13 3.07
C LYS A 258 9.49 -20.23 1.97
N GLY A 259 10.78 -20.36 1.72
CA GLY A 259 11.42 -19.71 0.57
C GLY A 259 10.92 -20.31 -0.75
N PRO A 260 11.14 -19.60 -1.88
CA PRO A 260 10.74 -20.09 -3.20
C PRO A 260 11.56 -21.31 -3.62
N ALA A 261 10.90 -22.31 -4.23
CA ALA A 261 11.56 -23.50 -4.73
C ALA A 261 12.44 -23.21 -5.95
N ASN A 262 12.00 -22.24 -6.79
CA ASN A 262 12.66 -21.86 -8.04
C ASN A 262 13.80 -20.84 -7.87
N TYR A 263 14.35 -20.62 -6.65
CA TYR A 263 15.38 -19.62 -6.41
C TYR A 263 16.67 -19.82 -7.24
N LEU A 264 16.97 -21.03 -7.68
CA LEU A 264 18.11 -21.31 -8.55
C LEU A 264 17.99 -20.66 -9.94
N SER A 265 16.80 -20.24 -10.33
CA SER A 265 16.59 -19.42 -11.53
C SER A 265 17.37 -18.10 -11.48
N LEU A 266 17.62 -17.57 -10.28
CA LEU A 266 18.45 -16.37 -10.09
C LEU A 266 19.88 -16.64 -10.58
N LEU A 267 20.47 -17.78 -10.24
CA LEU A 267 21.80 -18.18 -10.72
C LEU A 267 21.81 -18.37 -12.23
N VAL A 268 20.88 -19.18 -12.75
CA VAL A 268 20.81 -19.50 -14.19
C VAL A 268 20.68 -18.25 -15.05
N ASN A 269 19.81 -17.32 -14.66
CA ASN A 269 19.56 -16.08 -15.37
C ASN A 269 20.45 -14.91 -14.94
N ARG A 270 21.35 -15.10 -13.96
CA ARG A 270 22.19 -14.04 -13.36
C ARG A 270 21.32 -12.84 -12.93
N ALA A 271 20.11 -13.17 -12.43
CA ALA A 271 19.12 -12.23 -11.95
C ALA A 271 19.42 -11.75 -10.52
N ARG A 272 18.78 -10.68 -10.11
CA ARG A 272 18.82 -10.20 -8.71
C ARG A 272 17.43 -10.14 -8.12
N MET A 273 17.32 -10.38 -6.82
CA MET A 273 16.12 -10.21 -6.03
C MET A 273 16.46 -9.31 -4.84
N GLU A 274 15.72 -8.21 -4.69
CA GLU A 274 16.08 -7.14 -3.76
C GLU A 274 14.84 -6.66 -2.99
N GLY A 275 14.99 -6.51 -1.66
CA GLY A 275 13.97 -5.94 -0.79
C GLY A 275 13.91 -4.43 -0.89
N PHE A 276 12.73 -3.86 -0.65
CA PHE A 276 12.50 -2.42 -0.73
C PHE A 276 11.72 -1.91 0.49
N VAL A 277 12.18 -0.81 1.05
CA VAL A 277 11.47 -0.04 2.09
C VAL A 277 11.38 1.42 1.65
N VAL A 278 10.15 1.91 1.46
CA VAL A 278 9.90 3.25 0.91
C VAL A 278 10.48 4.38 1.77
N MET A 279 10.60 4.19 3.08
CA MET A 279 11.13 5.19 4.01
C MET A 279 12.60 5.55 3.74
N ASP A 280 13.36 4.68 3.11
CA ASP A 280 14.77 4.95 2.72
C ASP A 280 14.86 6.07 1.67
N HIS A 281 13.76 6.37 0.98
CA HIS A 281 13.63 7.40 -0.05
C HIS A 281 12.92 8.68 0.43
N ALA A 282 12.64 8.83 1.73
CA ALA A 282 11.83 9.91 2.29
C ALA A 282 12.29 11.32 1.87
N ALA A 283 13.58 11.54 1.72
CA ALA A 283 14.16 12.82 1.28
C ALA A 283 13.69 13.25 -0.14
N ASN A 284 13.27 12.29 -0.97
CA ASN A 284 12.86 12.51 -2.35
C ASN A 284 11.33 12.45 -2.58
N PHE A 285 10.55 12.31 -1.51
CA PHE A 285 9.09 12.18 -1.64
C PHE A 285 8.44 13.37 -2.33
N ALA A 286 8.88 14.59 -2.02
CA ALA A 286 8.30 15.80 -2.60
C ALA A 286 8.44 15.85 -4.14
N SER A 287 9.61 15.47 -4.67
CA SER A 287 9.85 15.43 -6.12
C SER A 287 9.04 14.35 -6.81
N ALA A 288 9.00 13.13 -6.23
CA ALA A 288 8.21 12.04 -6.77
C ALA A 288 6.70 12.34 -6.73
N ALA A 289 6.20 12.94 -5.63
CA ALA A 289 4.80 13.36 -5.53
C ALA A 289 4.44 14.43 -6.58
N ALA A 290 5.34 15.36 -6.86
CA ALA A 290 5.13 16.39 -7.90
C ALA A 290 5.07 15.75 -9.31
N GLU A 291 5.93 14.77 -9.61
CA GLU A 291 5.92 14.07 -10.89
C GLU A 291 4.63 13.24 -11.06
N ILE A 292 4.25 12.48 -10.04
CA ILE A 292 2.98 11.71 -10.05
C ILE A 292 1.77 12.64 -10.18
N ALA A 293 1.77 13.78 -9.48
CA ALA A 293 0.70 14.76 -9.58
C ALA A 293 0.57 15.33 -11.00
N GLY A 294 1.70 15.57 -11.68
CA GLY A 294 1.72 15.93 -13.10
C GLY A 294 1.08 14.87 -13.98
N TRP A 295 1.46 13.60 -13.80
CA TRP A 295 0.88 12.50 -14.57
C TRP A 295 -0.62 12.28 -14.31
N LEU A 296 -1.07 12.50 -13.05
CA LEU A 296 -2.50 12.47 -12.71
C LEU A 296 -3.26 13.59 -13.43
N ALA A 297 -2.73 14.83 -13.38
CA ALA A 297 -3.34 16.00 -14.02
C ALA A 297 -3.42 15.85 -15.56
N GLU A 298 -2.45 15.19 -16.15
CA GLU A 298 -2.41 14.91 -17.60
C GLU A 298 -3.23 13.64 -17.98
N GLY A 299 -3.83 12.95 -17.01
CA GLY A 299 -4.56 11.71 -17.23
C GLY A 299 -3.69 10.51 -17.65
N LYS A 300 -2.35 10.62 -17.51
CA LYS A 300 -1.37 9.57 -17.82
C LYS A 300 -1.32 8.47 -16.76
N VAL A 301 -1.65 8.82 -15.53
CA VAL A 301 -1.81 7.91 -14.40
C VAL A 301 -3.20 8.10 -13.81
N LYS A 302 -3.88 7.02 -13.52
CA LYS A 302 -5.19 6.99 -12.86
C LYS A 302 -5.03 6.38 -11.49
N SER A 303 -5.76 6.92 -10.51
CA SER A 303 -5.85 6.40 -9.15
C SER A 303 -7.27 5.92 -8.88
N ARG A 304 -7.40 4.83 -8.13
CA ARG A 304 -8.70 4.28 -7.72
C ARG A 304 -8.67 3.97 -6.24
N GLU A 305 -9.61 4.55 -5.51
CA GLU A 305 -9.80 4.38 -4.08
C GLU A 305 -11.11 3.64 -3.82
N HIS A 306 -11.01 2.55 -3.06
CA HIS A 306 -12.16 1.81 -2.52
C HIS A 306 -12.44 2.36 -1.12
N VAL A 307 -13.41 3.24 -1.01
CA VAL A 307 -13.79 3.88 0.26
C VAL A 307 -14.86 3.04 0.94
N VAL A 308 -14.62 2.68 2.20
CA VAL A 308 -15.61 2.06 3.10
C VAL A 308 -15.90 3.05 4.21
N GLU A 309 -17.16 3.23 4.60
CA GLU A 309 -17.56 4.20 5.63
C GLU A 309 -17.75 3.53 7.00
N GLY A 310 -17.44 4.30 8.05
CA GLY A 310 -17.66 3.95 9.44
C GLY A 310 -16.43 3.35 10.14
N LEU A 311 -15.90 4.09 11.13
CA LEU A 311 -14.73 3.67 11.93
C LEU A 311 -14.94 2.27 12.53
N GLU A 312 -16.16 1.97 13.00
CA GLU A 312 -16.54 0.70 13.64
C GLU A 312 -16.38 -0.52 12.74
N THR A 313 -16.29 -0.32 11.41
CA THR A 313 -16.10 -1.40 10.43
C THR A 313 -14.63 -1.77 10.23
N PHE A 314 -13.69 -1.10 10.92
CA PHE A 314 -12.25 -1.23 10.69
C PHE A 314 -11.76 -2.69 10.63
N PRO A 315 -12.08 -3.59 11.59
CA PRO A 315 -11.54 -4.95 11.57
C PRO A 315 -11.98 -5.75 10.33
N GLU A 316 -13.25 -5.65 9.97
CA GLU A 316 -13.82 -6.33 8.81
C GLU A 316 -13.33 -5.73 7.49
N THR A 317 -13.16 -4.41 7.48
CA THR A 317 -12.64 -3.70 6.32
C THR A 317 -11.17 -4.05 6.08
N LEU A 318 -10.35 -4.15 7.12
CA LEU A 318 -8.97 -4.58 6.99
C LEU A 318 -8.85 -6.00 6.40
N LEU A 319 -9.76 -6.92 6.77
CA LEU A 319 -9.80 -8.28 6.23
C LEU A 319 -10.01 -8.34 4.71
N LYS A 320 -10.68 -7.34 4.12
CA LYS A 320 -10.90 -7.29 2.65
C LYS A 320 -9.59 -7.31 1.87
N LEU A 321 -8.50 -6.73 2.43
CA LEU A 321 -7.17 -6.76 1.80
C LEU A 321 -6.64 -8.20 1.63
N PHE A 322 -6.75 -8.99 2.69
CA PHE A 322 -6.23 -10.37 2.70
C PHE A 322 -7.11 -11.36 1.93
N LYS A 323 -8.38 -11.02 1.73
CA LYS A 323 -9.32 -11.78 0.88
C LYS A 323 -9.29 -11.35 -0.59
N GLY A 324 -8.55 -10.26 -0.91
CA GLY A 324 -8.52 -9.70 -2.25
C GLY A 324 -9.85 -9.11 -2.71
N GLU A 325 -10.67 -8.63 -1.76
CA GLU A 325 -12.00 -8.05 -2.03
C GLU A 325 -11.94 -6.53 -2.31
N ASN A 326 -10.80 -5.89 -2.01
CA ASN A 326 -10.60 -4.48 -2.35
C ASN A 326 -10.30 -4.31 -3.85
N PHE A 327 -10.59 -3.11 -4.36
CA PHE A 327 -10.26 -2.70 -5.70
C PHE A 327 -9.54 -1.35 -5.65
N GLY A 328 -8.27 -1.31 -6.06
CA GLY A 328 -7.42 -0.14 -5.84
C GLY A 328 -7.01 0.02 -4.37
N LYS A 329 -6.80 1.25 -3.93
CA LYS A 329 -6.45 1.61 -2.55
C LYS A 329 -7.64 1.49 -1.63
N LEU A 330 -7.53 0.68 -0.58
CA LEU A 330 -8.56 0.59 0.45
C LEU A 330 -8.40 1.73 1.45
N VAL A 331 -9.47 2.49 1.65
CA VAL A 331 -9.55 3.66 2.53
C VAL A 331 -10.77 3.54 3.40
N LEU A 332 -10.61 3.80 4.70
CA LEU A 332 -11.70 3.88 5.65
C LEU A 332 -12.06 5.36 5.86
N LYS A 333 -13.31 5.73 5.58
CA LYS A 333 -13.85 7.04 5.93
C LYS A 333 -14.38 7.01 7.35
N VAL A 334 -13.91 7.93 8.17
CA VAL A 334 -14.24 8.04 9.61
C VAL A 334 -15.52 8.83 9.82
#